data_1f9f45b1764e2c66d81b66fd3dd4c13c
#
_entry.id   1f9f45b1764e2c66d81b66fd3dd4c13c
#
_cell.length_a   1.000
_cell.length_b   1.000
_cell.length_c   1.000
_cell.angle_alpha   90.00
_cell.angle_beta   90.00
_cell.angle_gamma   90.00
#
_symmetry.space_group_name_H-M   'P 1'
#
loop_
_entity.id
_entity.type
_entity.pdbx_description
1 polymer ?
#
loop_
_entity_poly.entity_id
_entity_poly.type
_entity_poly.pdbx_seq_one_letter_code
_entity_poly.pdbx_strand_id
1 'polypeptide(L)'
;NLGNTLRELGQLETAIKSYEKTLAIKPDYADAYYHLSHLKKYTANDPQITKMKSLLSDSKLSRSDRINLCFALAKVNENLDNQDELFKYLNEANRLHKQEFNYSFDKQQKFIAIIKEIFNKNHPNIEQSLSSEPSTFKPIFIVGMPRSGSTLVEQIISSHHAVHGAGELSNLPSIILPIATDYANQGMNKLPEKT
;
A
#
# COMPACT_ATOMS: atom_id res chain seq x y z
N ASN A 1 -5.04 -5.81 -16.15
CA ASN A 1 -6.11 -5.52 -15.48
C ASN A 1 -6.89 -4.27 -15.87
N LEU A 2 -7.70 -4.41 -16.96
CA LEU A 2 -8.47 -3.31 -17.54
C LEU A 2 -9.32 -2.54 -16.51
N GLY A 3 -10.02 -3.24 -15.62
CA GLY A 3 -10.84 -2.62 -14.58
C GLY A 3 -10.06 -1.70 -13.63
N ASN A 4 -8.85 -2.08 -13.23
CA ASN A 4 -7.98 -1.26 -12.38
C ASN A 4 -7.55 0.02 -13.13
N THR A 5 -7.10 -0.11 -14.37
CA THR A 5 -6.69 1.03 -15.18
C THR A 5 -7.85 2.02 -15.42
N LEU A 6 -9.05 1.51 -15.72
CA LEU A 6 -10.23 2.33 -15.89
C LEU A 6 -10.62 3.07 -14.59
N ARG A 7 -10.49 2.42 -13.45
CA ARG A 7 -10.71 3.04 -12.14
C ARG A 7 -9.70 4.17 -11.87
N GLU A 8 -8.42 3.96 -12.17
CA GLU A 8 -7.36 4.96 -12.02
C GLU A 8 -7.57 6.17 -12.92
N LEU A 9 -8.15 5.96 -14.12
CA LEU A 9 -8.56 7.02 -15.03
C LEU A 9 -9.87 7.71 -14.63
N GLY A 10 -10.49 7.33 -13.51
CA GLY A 10 -11.76 7.88 -13.05
C GLY A 10 -13.00 7.39 -13.83
N GLN A 11 -12.84 6.44 -14.76
CA GLN A 11 -13.92 5.88 -15.57
C GLN A 11 -14.66 4.77 -14.79
N LEU A 12 -15.31 5.15 -13.69
CA LEU A 12 -15.82 4.21 -12.70
C LEU A 12 -16.89 3.26 -13.25
N GLU A 13 -17.84 3.75 -14.06
CA GLU A 13 -18.90 2.92 -14.65
C GLU A 13 -18.34 1.85 -15.61
N THR A 14 -17.33 2.23 -16.39
CA THR A 14 -16.66 1.29 -17.32
C THR A 14 -15.84 0.27 -16.55
N ALA A 15 -15.22 0.68 -15.44
CA ALA A 15 -14.50 -0.21 -14.53
C ALA A 15 -15.46 -1.26 -13.92
N ILE A 16 -16.64 -0.84 -13.42
CA ILE A 16 -17.68 -1.73 -12.88
C ILE A 16 -18.05 -2.79 -13.93
N LYS A 17 -18.40 -2.36 -15.16
CA LYS A 17 -18.75 -3.29 -16.26
C LYS A 17 -17.61 -4.28 -16.57
N SER A 18 -16.36 -3.82 -16.50
CA SER A 18 -15.19 -4.68 -16.71
C SER A 18 -15.04 -5.75 -15.64
N TYR A 19 -15.24 -5.41 -14.35
CA TYR A 19 -15.21 -6.39 -13.26
C TYR A 19 -16.41 -7.35 -13.34
N GLU A 20 -17.61 -6.87 -13.63
CA GLU A 20 -18.80 -7.72 -13.81
C GLU A 20 -18.60 -8.72 -14.96
N LYS A 21 -18.02 -8.28 -16.08
CA LYS A 21 -17.66 -9.18 -17.19
C LYS A 21 -16.61 -10.20 -16.77
N THR A 22 -15.65 -9.81 -15.95
CA THR A 22 -14.65 -10.72 -15.38
C THR A 22 -15.32 -11.78 -14.53
N LEU A 23 -16.26 -11.41 -13.67
CA LEU A 23 -17.01 -12.33 -12.81
C LEU A 23 -17.98 -13.22 -13.60
N ALA A 24 -18.48 -12.78 -14.75
CA ALA A 24 -19.27 -13.63 -15.65
C ALA A 24 -18.42 -14.73 -16.29
N ILE A 25 -17.14 -14.47 -16.59
CA ILE A 25 -16.20 -15.43 -17.17
C ILE A 25 -15.60 -16.34 -16.07
N LYS A 26 -15.22 -15.73 -14.93
CA LYS A 26 -14.59 -16.43 -13.79
C LYS A 26 -15.31 -16.05 -12.49
N PRO A 27 -16.38 -16.78 -12.12
CA PRO A 27 -17.24 -16.46 -10.97
C PRO A 27 -16.59 -16.64 -9.59
N ASP A 28 -15.41 -17.23 -9.53
CA ASP A 28 -14.60 -17.47 -8.31
C ASP A 28 -13.42 -16.49 -8.15
N TYR A 29 -13.35 -15.43 -9.00
CA TYR A 29 -12.23 -14.49 -8.97
C TYR A 29 -12.40 -13.45 -7.85
N ALA A 30 -11.83 -13.77 -6.69
CA ALA A 30 -11.98 -12.98 -5.44
C ALA A 30 -11.53 -11.52 -5.57
N ASP A 31 -10.45 -11.27 -6.32
CA ASP A 31 -9.91 -9.93 -6.54
C ASP A 31 -10.92 -9.00 -7.26
N ALA A 32 -11.69 -9.53 -8.20
CA ALA A 32 -12.72 -8.75 -8.87
C ALA A 32 -13.86 -8.36 -7.93
N TYR A 33 -14.28 -9.24 -7.00
CA TYR A 33 -15.25 -8.89 -5.96
C TYR A 33 -14.73 -7.78 -5.05
N TYR A 34 -13.46 -7.87 -4.63
CA TYR A 34 -12.82 -6.86 -3.81
C TYR A 34 -12.87 -5.47 -4.48
N HIS A 35 -12.39 -5.36 -5.70
CA HIS A 35 -12.40 -4.09 -6.43
C HIS A 35 -13.80 -3.57 -6.74
N LEU A 36 -14.71 -4.46 -7.13
CA LEU A 36 -16.09 -4.10 -7.43
C LEU A 36 -16.84 -3.59 -6.20
N SER A 37 -16.58 -4.16 -5.02
CA SER A 37 -17.22 -3.74 -3.76
C SER A 37 -16.95 -2.30 -3.37
N HIS A 38 -15.84 -1.72 -3.84
CA HIS A 38 -15.49 -0.32 -3.59
C HIS A 38 -16.12 0.66 -4.59
N LEU A 39 -16.65 0.17 -5.69
CA LEU A 39 -17.23 0.99 -6.76
C LEU A 39 -18.75 0.89 -6.84
N LYS A 40 -19.29 -0.31 -6.61
CA LYS A 40 -20.72 -0.61 -6.71
C LYS A 40 -21.39 -0.46 -5.35
N LYS A 41 -22.56 0.16 -5.32
CA LYS A 41 -23.45 0.09 -4.15
C LYS A 41 -24.28 -1.19 -4.22
N TYR A 42 -24.20 -1.98 -3.16
CA TYR A 42 -24.92 -3.25 -3.04
C TYR A 42 -26.28 -3.06 -2.37
N THR A 43 -27.24 -3.90 -2.76
CA THR A 43 -28.52 -4.07 -2.08
C THR A 43 -28.57 -5.43 -1.39
N ALA A 44 -29.42 -5.60 -0.39
CA ALA A 44 -29.48 -6.82 0.42
C ALA A 44 -29.70 -8.11 -0.38
N ASN A 45 -30.36 -8.02 -1.53
CA ASN A 45 -30.68 -9.16 -2.39
C ASN A 45 -29.71 -9.34 -3.57
N ASP A 46 -28.56 -8.65 -3.58
CA ASP A 46 -27.59 -8.79 -4.67
C ASP A 46 -27.03 -10.23 -4.71
N PRO A 47 -27.15 -10.96 -5.83
CA PRO A 47 -26.72 -12.34 -5.93
C PRO A 47 -25.21 -12.53 -5.73
N GLN A 48 -24.43 -11.49 -5.94
CA GLN A 48 -23.00 -11.52 -5.69
C GLN A 48 -22.66 -11.72 -4.19
N ILE A 49 -23.52 -11.25 -3.28
CA ILE A 49 -23.36 -11.46 -1.83
C ILE A 49 -23.42 -12.95 -1.50
N THR A 50 -24.45 -13.63 -2.00
CA THR A 50 -24.62 -15.08 -1.84
C THR A 50 -23.44 -15.85 -2.43
N LYS A 51 -22.99 -15.42 -3.61
CA LYS A 51 -21.84 -16.05 -4.27
C LYS A 51 -20.54 -15.88 -3.46
N MET A 52 -20.23 -14.67 -2.96
CA MET A 52 -19.06 -14.44 -2.11
C MET A 52 -19.10 -15.28 -0.82
N LYS A 53 -20.27 -15.37 -0.16
CA LYS A 53 -20.45 -16.22 1.03
C LYS A 53 -20.23 -17.70 0.73
N SER A 54 -20.74 -18.19 -0.41
CA SER A 54 -20.52 -19.55 -0.87
C SER A 54 -19.04 -19.85 -1.13
N LEU A 55 -18.31 -18.93 -1.77
CA LEU A 55 -16.87 -19.08 -2.00
C LEU A 55 -16.09 -19.14 -0.70
N LEU A 56 -16.46 -18.36 0.31
CA LEU A 56 -15.82 -18.39 1.64
C LEU A 56 -16.01 -19.75 2.35
N SER A 57 -17.05 -20.50 2.02
CA SER A 57 -17.30 -21.83 2.61
C SER A 57 -16.42 -22.92 1.99
N ASP A 58 -15.73 -22.63 0.88
CA ASP A 58 -14.81 -23.59 0.27
C ASP A 58 -13.52 -23.72 1.11
N SER A 59 -13.23 -24.91 1.56
CA SER A 59 -12.02 -25.24 2.32
C SER A 59 -10.73 -25.14 1.50
N LYS A 60 -10.83 -25.18 0.17
CA LYS A 60 -9.70 -25.07 -0.77
C LYS A 60 -9.39 -23.64 -1.17
N LEU A 61 -10.18 -22.67 -0.70
CA LEU A 61 -9.97 -21.27 -1.03
C LEU A 61 -8.59 -20.80 -0.52
N SER A 62 -7.82 -20.14 -1.39
CA SER A 62 -6.53 -19.58 -1.00
C SER A 62 -6.68 -18.55 0.11
N ARG A 63 -5.63 -18.34 0.90
CA ARG A 63 -5.64 -17.32 1.96
C ARG A 63 -5.85 -15.92 1.38
N SER A 64 -5.18 -15.59 0.29
CA SER A 64 -5.31 -14.30 -0.39
C SER A 64 -6.73 -14.06 -0.89
N ASP A 65 -7.36 -15.07 -1.53
CA ASP A 65 -8.74 -14.97 -1.98
C ASP A 65 -9.72 -14.83 -0.81
N ARG A 66 -9.46 -15.52 0.30
CA ARG A 66 -10.25 -15.38 1.54
C ARG A 66 -10.18 -13.97 2.09
N ILE A 67 -9.00 -13.37 2.12
CA ILE A 67 -8.79 -11.98 2.55
C ILE A 67 -9.60 -11.04 1.66
N ASN A 68 -9.48 -11.15 0.33
CA ASN A 68 -10.18 -10.30 -0.63
C ASN A 68 -11.71 -10.42 -0.49
N LEU A 69 -12.25 -11.64 -0.35
CA LEU A 69 -13.69 -11.84 -0.17
C LEU A 69 -14.18 -11.32 1.19
N CYS A 70 -13.40 -11.45 2.26
CA CYS A 70 -13.75 -10.88 3.56
C CYS A 70 -13.79 -9.36 3.49
N PHE A 71 -12.82 -8.68 2.88
CA PHE A 71 -12.86 -7.23 2.70
C PHE A 71 -14.02 -6.80 1.80
N ALA A 72 -14.29 -7.54 0.72
CA ALA A 72 -15.44 -7.28 -0.13
C ALA A 72 -16.77 -7.35 0.64
N LEU A 73 -16.98 -8.42 1.43
CA LEU A 73 -18.19 -8.58 2.25
C LEU A 73 -18.26 -7.54 3.39
N ALA A 74 -17.14 -7.13 3.97
CA ALA A 74 -17.10 -6.03 4.92
C ALA A 74 -17.62 -4.74 4.26
N LYS A 75 -17.14 -4.41 3.06
CA LYS A 75 -17.58 -3.22 2.32
C LYS A 75 -19.04 -3.28 1.90
N VAL A 76 -19.52 -4.45 1.51
CA VAL A 76 -20.95 -4.70 1.24
C VAL A 76 -21.79 -4.44 2.49
N ASN A 77 -21.40 -4.98 3.65
CA ASN A 77 -22.17 -4.80 4.89
C ASN A 77 -22.11 -3.36 5.41
N GLU A 78 -21.04 -2.61 5.13
CA GLU A 78 -20.99 -1.16 5.34
C GLU A 78 -22.08 -0.44 4.52
N ASN A 79 -22.25 -0.80 3.24
CA ASN A 79 -23.31 -0.22 2.39
C ASN A 79 -24.73 -0.58 2.85
N LEU A 80 -24.88 -1.72 3.53
CA LEU A 80 -26.16 -2.23 4.04
C LEU A 80 -26.44 -1.79 5.49
N ASP A 81 -25.56 -1.00 6.09
CA ASP A 81 -25.60 -0.56 7.50
C ASP A 81 -25.69 -1.73 8.51
N ASN A 82 -25.09 -2.87 8.14
CA ASN A 82 -25.03 -4.06 9.01
C ASN A 82 -23.68 -4.12 9.73
N GLN A 83 -23.59 -3.44 10.87
CA GLN A 83 -22.35 -3.26 11.63
C GLN A 83 -21.77 -4.60 12.16
N ASP A 84 -22.59 -5.52 12.60
CA ASP A 84 -22.13 -6.80 13.17
C ASP A 84 -21.40 -7.65 12.11
N GLU A 85 -22.02 -7.82 10.96
CA GLU A 85 -21.40 -8.56 9.85
C GLU A 85 -20.20 -7.79 9.25
N LEU A 86 -20.26 -6.45 9.19
CA LEU A 86 -19.11 -5.62 8.78
C LEU A 86 -17.89 -5.94 9.63
N PHE A 87 -17.98 -5.80 10.95
CA PHE A 87 -16.82 -6.02 11.84
C PHE A 87 -16.38 -7.48 11.88
N LYS A 88 -17.29 -8.43 11.77
CA LYS A 88 -16.96 -9.85 11.66
C LYS A 88 -16.04 -10.11 10.46
N TYR A 89 -16.40 -9.67 9.26
CA TYR A 89 -15.58 -9.87 8.06
C TYR A 89 -14.31 -9.03 8.08
N LEU A 90 -14.38 -7.80 8.56
CA LEU A 90 -13.22 -6.91 8.68
C LEU A 90 -12.15 -7.48 9.63
N ASN A 91 -12.57 -7.97 10.78
CA ASN A 91 -11.66 -8.57 11.77
C ASN A 91 -11.00 -9.85 11.22
N GLU A 92 -11.76 -10.70 10.53
CA GLU A 92 -11.21 -11.91 9.92
C GLU A 92 -10.21 -11.56 8.80
N ALA A 93 -10.54 -10.63 7.91
CA ALA A 93 -9.63 -10.17 6.86
C ALA A 93 -8.33 -9.62 7.44
N ASN A 94 -8.42 -8.72 8.43
CA ASN A 94 -7.26 -8.13 9.08
C ASN A 94 -6.41 -9.17 9.83
N ARG A 95 -7.04 -10.14 10.50
CA ARG A 95 -6.35 -11.24 11.18
C ARG A 95 -5.51 -12.07 10.20
N LEU A 96 -6.10 -12.46 9.08
CA LEU A 96 -5.42 -13.23 8.04
C LEU A 96 -4.31 -12.42 7.36
N HIS A 97 -4.57 -11.17 7.06
CA HIS A 97 -3.62 -10.24 6.43
C HIS A 97 -2.40 -10.00 7.33
N LYS A 98 -2.62 -9.78 8.63
CA LYS A 98 -1.54 -9.65 9.62
C LYS A 98 -0.64 -10.89 9.65
N GLN A 99 -1.22 -12.09 9.54
CA GLN A 99 -0.45 -13.34 9.48
C GLN A 99 0.39 -13.46 8.20
N GLU A 100 -0.10 -12.94 7.08
CA GLU A 100 0.62 -12.96 5.80
C GLU A 100 1.86 -12.07 5.82
N PHE A 101 1.76 -10.87 6.38
CA PHE A 101 2.88 -9.92 6.46
C PHE A 101 3.91 -10.26 7.53
N ASN A 102 3.67 -11.26 8.38
CA ASN A 102 4.58 -11.61 9.47
C ASN A 102 5.06 -10.37 10.27
N TYR A 103 4.13 -9.43 10.49
CA TYR A 103 4.43 -8.16 11.16
C TYR A 103 4.89 -8.40 12.60
N SER A 104 6.02 -7.83 12.96
CA SER A 104 6.56 -7.85 14.32
C SER A 104 6.88 -6.42 14.75
N PHE A 105 6.21 -5.96 15.79
CA PHE A 105 6.46 -4.65 16.40
C PHE A 105 7.91 -4.53 16.90
N ASP A 106 8.44 -5.60 17.50
CA ASP A 106 9.82 -5.62 18.01
C ASP A 106 10.85 -5.46 16.89
N LYS A 107 10.62 -6.08 15.73
CA LYS A 107 11.48 -5.89 14.55
C LYS A 107 11.45 -4.43 14.07
N GLN A 108 10.29 -3.83 14.08
CA GLN A 108 10.13 -2.43 13.66
C GLN A 108 10.77 -1.46 14.65
N GLN A 109 10.61 -1.68 15.95
CA GLN A 109 11.29 -0.88 16.97
C GLN A 109 12.81 -0.95 16.85
N LYS A 110 13.36 -2.16 16.66
CA LYS A 110 14.81 -2.35 16.42
C LYS A 110 15.26 -1.60 15.18
N PHE A 111 14.52 -1.68 14.08
CA PHE A 111 14.84 -0.97 12.84
C PHE A 111 14.86 0.56 13.05
N ILE A 112 13.86 1.11 13.74
CA ILE A 112 13.81 2.54 14.06
C ILE A 112 14.99 2.95 14.97
N ALA A 113 15.35 2.11 15.95
CA ALA A 113 16.49 2.36 16.83
C ALA A 113 17.81 2.44 16.04
N ILE A 114 17.99 1.53 15.08
CA ILE A 114 19.16 1.50 14.17
C ILE A 114 19.22 2.78 13.33
N ILE A 115 18.10 3.19 12.73
CA ILE A 115 18.05 4.44 11.96
C ILE A 115 18.46 5.63 12.84
N LYS A 116 17.88 5.75 14.04
CA LYS A 116 18.24 6.82 14.99
C LYS A 116 19.72 6.81 15.33
N GLU A 117 20.31 5.65 15.52
CA GLU A 117 21.74 5.54 15.84
C GLU A 117 22.63 5.95 14.66
N ILE A 118 22.28 5.54 13.43
CA ILE A 118 22.99 5.97 12.21
C ILE A 118 23.02 7.49 12.09
N PHE A 119 21.89 8.16 12.33
CA PHE A 119 21.80 9.62 12.20
C PHE A 119 22.32 10.39 13.43
N ASN A 120 22.38 9.77 14.61
CA ASN A 120 22.93 10.41 15.81
C ASN A 120 24.46 10.35 15.90
N LYS A 121 25.12 9.42 15.22
CA LYS A 121 26.57 9.41 15.10
C LYS A 121 26.97 10.58 14.20
N ASN A 122 27.68 11.56 14.74
CA ASN A 122 28.25 12.68 13.98
C ASN A 122 29.04 12.11 12.80
N HIS A 123 28.43 12.12 11.62
CA HIS A 123 29.14 11.78 10.39
C HIS A 123 30.12 12.90 10.08
N PRO A 124 31.46 12.61 10.01
CA PRO A 124 32.41 13.63 9.62
C PRO A 124 32.08 14.06 8.18
N ASN A 125 31.70 15.33 8.07
CA ASN A 125 31.66 16.13 6.85
C ASN A 125 31.25 15.43 5.54
N ILE A 126 29.94 15.18 5.39
CA ILE A 126 29.34 14.92 4.07
C ILE A 126 29.57 16.14 3.13
N GLU A 127 29.75 17.33 3.67
CA GLU A 127 30.01 18.57 2.91
C GLU A 127 31.26 18.54 2.05
N GLN A 128 32.31 17.75 2.39
CA GLN A 128 33.55 17.72 1.62
C GLN A 128 33.53 16.75 0.40
N SER A 129 32.51 15.94 0.22
CA SER A 129 32.47 15.00 -0.89
C SER A 129 31.52 15.40 -2.03
N LEU A 130 30.85 16.53 -1.90
CA LEU A 130 30.02 17.09 -2.97
C LEU A 130 30.84 18.06 -3.85
N SER A 131 31.99 17.62 -4.36
CA SER A 131 32.65 18.25 -5.51
C SER A 131 31.87 17.87 -6.77
N SER A 132 30.65 18.30 -6.86
CA SER A 132 29.88 18.16 -8.07
C SER A 132 29.72 19.53 -8.71
N GLU A 133 29.91 19.57 -10.02
CA GLU A 133 29.46 20.62 -10.90
C GLU A 133 28.10 21.16 -10.41
N PRO A 134 27.86 22.47 -10.40
CA PRO A 134 26.60 23.03 -9.97
C PRO A 134 25.46 22.44 -10.78
N SER A 135 24.78 21.44 -10.22
CA SER A 135 23.60 20.86 -10.86
C SER A 135 22.55 21.96 -10.99
N THR A 136 22.07 22.19 -12.20
CA THR A 136 20.92 23.06 -12.45
C THR A 136 19.63 22.51 -11.84
N PHE A 137 19.65 21.23 -11.43
CA PHE A 137 18.54 20.52 -10.82
C PHE A 137 18.62 20.61 -9.29
N LYS A 138 17.56 21.15 -8.67
CA LYS A 138 17.43 21.26 -7.21
C LYS A 138 16.31 20.33 -6.74
N PRO A 139 16.61 19.20 -6.07
CA PRO A 139 15.57 18.34 -5.51
C PRO A 139 14.88 19.02 -4.32
N ILE A 140 13.55 18.89 -4.29
CA ILE A 140 12.71 19.32 -3.15
C ILE A 140 12.14 18.06 -2.52
N PHE A 141 12.46 17.81 -1.23
CA PHE A 141 11.93 16.67 -0.48
C PHE A 141 10.76 17.12 0.38
N ILE A 142 9.60 16.48 0.19
CA ILE A 142 8.41 16.67 1.03
C ILE A 142 8.37 15.52 2.03
N VAL A 143 8.53 15.84 3.30
CA VAL A 143 8.58 14.85 4.39
C VAL A 143 7.39 15.04 5.31
N GLY A 144 6.76 13.96 5.73
CA GLY A 144 5.62 14.02 6.63
C GLY A 144 5.15 12.63 7.07
N MET A 145 4.31 12.61 8.10
CA MET A 145 3.62 11.39 8.51
C MET A 145 2.62 10.95 7.42
N PRO A 146 2.33 9.66 7.28
CA PRO A 146 1.25 9.20 6.43
C PRO A 146 -0.05 9.98 6.70
N ARG A 147 -0.78 10.37 5.66
CA ARG A 147 -2.03 11.15 5.75
C ARG A 147 -1.87 12.58 6.28
N SER A 148 -0.68 13.16 6.27
CA SER A 148 -0.42 14.56 6.69
C SER A 148 -0.64 15.61 5.60
N GLY A 149 -1.04 15.19 4.39
CA GLY A 149 -1.28 16.09 3.26
C GLY A 149 -0.06 16.31 2.36
N SER A 150 0.98 15.49 2.45
CA SER A 150 2.19 15.57 1.60
C SER A 150 1.87 15.59 0.10
N THR A 151 0.91 14.79 -0.35
CA THR A 151 0.45 14.77 -1.75
C THR A 151 -0.17 16.12 -2.17
N LEU A 152 -0.95 16.75 -1.29
CA LEU A 152 -1.53 18.07 -1.57
C LEU A 152 -0.42 19.14 -1.70
N VAL A 153 0.56 19.11 -0.79
CA VAL A 153 1.71 20.02 -0.84
C VAL A 153 2.49 19.82 -2.15
N GLU A 154 2.73 18.57 -2.56
CA GLU A 154 3.36 18.27 -3.84
C GLU A 154 2.58 18.86 -5.02
N GLN A 155 1.27 18.68 -5.06
CA GLN A 155 0.41 19.23 -6.11
C GLN A 155 0.45 20.76 -6.16
N ILE A 156 0.45 21.42 -5.00
CA ILE A 156 0.56 22.88 -4.92
C ILE A 156 1.90 23.35 -5.48
N ILE A 157 3.01 22.74 -5.06
CA ILE A 157 4.37 23.14 -5.52
C ILE A 157 4.54 22.81 -7.00
N SER A 158 4.10 21.66 -7.48
CA SER A 158 4.20 21.24 -8.87
C SER A 158 3.23 21.95 -9.82
N SER A 159 2.30 22.76 -9.29
CA SER A 159 1.53 23.68 -10.14
C SER A 159 2.37 24.80 -10.77
N HIS A 160 3.57 25.06 -10.23
CA HIS A 160 4.50 25.99 -10.83
C HIS A 160 5.20 25.37 -12.05
N HIS A 161 5.24 26.07 -13.18
CA HIS A 161 5.77 25.56 -14.46
C HIS A 161 7.22 25.07 -14.44
N ALA A 162 8.04 25.55 -13.49
CA ALA A 162 9.44 25.14 -13.34
C ALA A 162 9.63 23.96 -12.36
N VAL A 163 8.55 23.40 -11.81
CA VAL A 163 8.62 22.31 -10.82
C VAL A 163 7.92 21.07 -11.38
N HIS A 164 8.61 19.93 -11.31
CA HIS A 164 8.05 18.64 -11.66
C HIS A 164 7.72 17.84 -10.41
N GLY A 165 6.46 17.42 -10.25
CA GLY A 165 6.04 16.48 -9.20
C GLY A 165 6.40 15.06 -9.59
N ALA A 166 7.23 14.40 -8.79
CA ALA A 166 7.74 13.06 -9.08
C ALA A 166 6.95 11.94 -8.35
N GLY A 167 6.02 12.31 -7.46
CA GLY A 167 5.28 11.37 -6.63
C GLY A 167 6.14 10.63 -5.60
N GLU A 168 5.65 9.53 -5.09
CA GLU A 168 6.38 8.67 -4.16
C GLU A 168 7.37 7.77 -4.91
N LEU A 169 8.64 8.19 -4.96
CA LEU A 169 9.70 7.42 -5.60
C LEU A 169 10.21 6.31 -4.69
N SER A 170 10.30 5.09 -5.21
CA SER A 170 10.86 3.92 -4.52
C SER A 170 12.40 3.89 -4.49
N ASN A 171 13.06 4.81 -5.19
CA ASN A 171 14.51 4.84 -5.35
C ASN A 171 15.24 5.03 -4.00
N LEU A 172 14.81 6.00 -3.18
CA LEU A 172 15.43 6.25 -1.88
C LEU A 172 15.28 5.07 -0.91
N PRO A 173 14.09 4.50 -0.68
CA PRO A 173 13.95 3.27 0.09
C PRO A 173 14.77 2.10 -0.46
N SER A 174 14.85 1.91 -1.78
CA SER A 174 15.61 0.81 -2.38
C SER A 174 17.13 0.91 -2.15
N ILE A 175 17.65 2.12 -1.96
CA ILE A 175 19.05 2.36 -1.63
C ILE A 175 19.29 2.22 -0.12
N ILE A 176 18.44 2.85 0.69
CA ILE A 176 18.65 2.94 2.15
C ILE A 176 18.36 1.63 2.86
N LEU A 177 17.30 0.90 2.47
CA LEU A 177 16.89 -0.31 3.18
C LEU A 177 17.97 -1.41 3.20
N PRO A 178 18.65 -1.74 2.09
CA PRO A 178 19.78 -2.69 2.13
C PRO A 178 20.88 -2.24 3.07
N ILE A 179 21.30 -0.97 3.00
CA ILE A 179 22.35 -0.40 3.86
C ILE A 179 21.98 -0.51 5.34
N ALA A 180 20.74 -0.12 5.70
CA ALA A 180 20.26 -0.21 7.07
C ALA A 180 20.15 -1.66 7.55
N THR A 181 19.78 -2.59 6.66
CA THR A 181 19.68 -4.01 6.96
C THR A 181 21.06 -4.64 7.17
N ASP A 182 22.02 -4.32 6.33
CA ASP A 182 23.40 -4.79 6.45
C ASP A 182 24.06 -4.25 7.72
N TYR A 183 23.82 -2.98 8.04
CA TYR A 183 24.29 -2.39 9.29
C TYR A 183 23.68 -3.07 10.52
N ALA A 184 22.39 -3.40 10.46
CA ALA A 184 21.72 -4.15 11.52
C ALA A 184 22.29 -5.56 11.71
N ASN A 185 22.63 -6.25 10.61
CA ASN A 185 23.13 -7.63 10.61
C ASN A 185 24.62 -7.72 11.06
N GLN A 186 25.41 -6.69 10.80
CA GLN A 186 26.84 -6.64 11.14
C GLN A 186 27.11 -6.20 12.58
N GLY A 187 26.07 -6.02 13.40
CA GLY A 187 26.22 -5.67 14.82
C GLY A 187 26.98 -4.35 15.02
N MET A 188 26.48 -3.28 14.45
CA MET A 188 26.82 -1.86 14.69
C MET A 188 28.32 -1.45 14.58
N ASN A 189 29.20 -2.28 14.11
CA ASN A 189 30.64 -2.02 14.21
C ASN A 189 31.37 -1.55 12.94
N LYS A 190 30.70 -1.54 11.78
CA LYS A 190 31.34 -1.05 10.55
C LYS A 190 30.32 -0.35 9.62
N LEU A 191 30.43 0.96 9.52
CA LEU A 191 29.94 1.66 8.32
C LEU A 191 30.80 1.22 7.13
N PRO A 192 30.23 0.96 5.95
CA PRO A 192 31.02 0.66 4.77
C PRO A 192 31.98 1.82 4.50
N GLU A 193 33.27 1.54 4.53
CA GLU A 193 34.28 2.45 4.02
C GLU A 193 34.00 2.65 2.52
N LYS A 194 34.08 3.90 2.09
CA LYS A 194 33.80 4.35 0.72
C LYS A 194 34.55 3.49 -0.31
N THR A 195 33.83 2.93 -1.26
CA THR A 195 34.34 2.63 -2.61
C THR A 195 34.08 3.80 -3.53
#